data_eda393dfcbc02dc5e7bff7d3f35b8cdf
#
_entry.id   eda393dfcbc02dc5e7bff7d3f35b8cdf
#
_cell.length_a   1.000
_cell.length_b   1.000
_cell.length_c   1.000
_cell.angle_alpha   90.00
_cell.angle_beta   90.00
_cell.angle_gamma   90.00
#
_symmetry.space_group_name_H-M   'P 1'
#
loop_
_entity.id
_entity.type
_entity.pdbx_description
1 polymer ?
#
loop_
_entity_poly.entity_id
_entity_poly.type
_entity_poly.pdbx_seq_one_letter_code
_entity_poly.pdbx_strand_id
1 'polypeptide(L)'
;AETAGVTDRIVSSLQVTIPEINWPVFIGKKLGGAAQHSGRRAGEMREVATTLRELGLDPTMAEATSRRLQWCADLGMKERAAATRVPGSITEFVDDVRAGLAAQSSAKAAE
;
A
#
# COMPACT_ATOMS: atom_id res chain seq x y z
N ALA A 1 -11.94 -3.17 2.34
CA ALA A 1 -13.04 -2.29 1.89
C ALA A 1 -13.54 -2.67 0.50
N GLU A 2 -12.63 -2.87 -0.44
CA GLU A 2 -12.99 -3.25 -1.82
C GLU A 2 -13.67 -4.63 -1.86
N THR A 3 -13.08 -5.61 -1.19
CA THR A 3 -13.64 -6.96 -1.11
C THR A 3 -15.01 -6.98 -0.44
N ALA A 4 -15.22 -6.14 0.56
CA ALA A 4 -16.49 -6.02 1.26
C ALA A 4 -17.52 -5.15 0.52
N GLY A 5 -17.12 -4.50 -0.60
CA GLY A 5 -17.99 -3.66 -1.39
C GLY A 5 -18.35 -2.32 -0.74
N VAL A 6 -17.48 -1.81 0.13
CA VAL A 6 -17.76 -0.57 0.88
C VAL A 6 -16.82 0.58 0.51
N THR A 7 -15.96 0.40 -0.47
CA THR A 7 -14.99 1.43 -0.89
C THR A 7 -15.66 2.75 -1.23
N ASP A 8 -16.71 2.73 -2.05
CA ASP A 8 -17.40 3.95 -2.46
C ASP A 8 -18.03 4.69 -1.28
N ARG A 9 -18.54 3.95 -0.30
CA ARG A 9 -19.12 4.55 0.92
C ARG A 9 -18.05 5.22 1.76
N ILE A 10 -16.87 4.61 1.88
CA ILE A 10 -15.75 5.18 2.63
C ILE A 10 -15.25 6.44 1.93
N VAL A 11 -15.03 6.39 0.62
CA VAL A 11 -14.57 7.53 -0.16
C VAL A 11 -15.58 8.68 -0.11
N SER A 12 -16.87 8.37 -0.24
CA SER A 12 -17.93 9.37 -0.14
C SER A 12 -17.96 10.04 1.24
N SER A 13 -17.76 9.29 2.31
CA SER A 13 -17.70 9.81 3.67
C SER A 13 -16.51 10.78 3.83
N LEU A 14 -15.35 10.44 3.30
CA LEU A 14 -14.17 11.31 3.30
C LEU A 14 -14.44 12.60 2.51
N GLN A 15 -15.10 12.50 1.38
CA GLN A 15 -15.42 13.66 0.53
C GLN A 15 -16.36 14.63 1.23
N VAL A 16 -17.30 14.13 2.04
CA VAL A 16 -18.20 14.96 2.85
C VAL A 16 -17.44 15.63 3.99
N THR A 17 -16.55 14.88 4.66
CA THR A 17 -15.83 15.35 5.84
C THR A 17 -14.77 16.40 5.49
N ILE A 18 -14.03 16.19 4.41
CA ILE A 18 -12.98 17.10 3.95
C ILE A 18 -13.20 17.34 2.45
N PRO A 19 -14.10 18.25 2.08
CA PRO A 19 -14.50 18.42 0.67
C PRO A 19 -13.46 19.10 -0.22
N GLU A 20 -12.40 19.69 0.35
CA GLU A 20 -11.36 20.38 -0.39
C GLU A 20 -10.45 19.44 -1.15
N ILE A 21 -10.46 18.15 -0.81
CA ILE A 21 -9.61 17.13 -1.44
C ILE A 21 -10.45 16.33 -2.44
N ASN A 22 -9.92 16.12 -3.64
CA ASN A 22 -10.46 15.15 -4.57
C ASN A 22 -9.99 13.76 -4.12
N TRP A 23 -10.77 13.08 -3.30
CA TRP A 23 -10.35 11.84 -2.65
C TRP A 23 -10.01 10.72 -3.60
N PRO A 24 -10.78 10.42 -4.66
CA PRO A 24 -10.38 9.37 -5.59
C PRO A 24 -9.01 9.60 -6.20
N VAL A 25 -8.72 10.82 -6.63
CA VAL A 25 -7.41 11.18 -7.21
C VAL A 25 -6.31 11.12 -6.16
N PHE A 26 -6.56 11.65 -4.98
CA PHE A 26 -5.59 11.66 -3.87
C PHE A 26 -5.22 10.24 -3.44
N ILE A 27 -6.21 9.38 -3.23
CA ILE A 27 -5.99 7.98 -2.85
C ILE A 27 -5.22 7.24 -3.95
N GLY A 28 -5.63 7.43 -5.21
CA GLY A 28 -4.95 6.82 -6.35
C GLY A 28 -3.47 7.16 -6.41
N LYS A 29 -3.12 8.43 -6.21
CA LYS A 29 -1.72 8.88 -6.16
C LYS A 29 -0.95 8.25 -5.00
N LYS A 30 -1.55 8.18 -3.82
CA LYS A 30 -0.91 7.60 -2.64
C LYS A 30 -0.67 6.10 -2.79
N LEU A 31 -1.65 5.38 -3.31
CA LEU A 31 -1.51 3.96 -3.59
C LEU A 31 -0.47 3.70 -4.69
N GLY A 32 -0.46 4.52 -5.74
CA GLY A 32 0.54 4.43 -6.79
C GLY A 32 1.96 4.64 -6.28
N GLY A 33 2.14 5.63 -5.40
CA GLY A 33 3.43 5.86 -4.74
C GLY A 33 3.85 4.67 -3.87
N ALA A 34 2.91 4.10 -3.12
CA ALA A 34 3.18 2.91 -2.33
C ALA A 34 3.58 1.73 -3.22
N ALA A 35 2.90 1.50 -4.33
CA ALA A 35 3.23 0.43 -5.25
C ALA A 35 4.65 0.57 -5.82
N GLN A 36 5.04 1.80 -6.22
CA GLN A 36 6.33 2.03 -6.86
C GLN A 36 7.52 2.09 -5.89
N HIS A 37 7.30 2.59 -4.68
CA HIS A 37 8.39 2.93 -3.75
C HIS A 37 8.37 2.13 -2.45
N SER A 38 7.55 1.08 -2.37
CA SER A 38 7.34 0.33 -1.12
C SER A 38 8.63 -0.26 -0.55
N GLY A 39 9.50 -0.84 -1.38
CA GLY A 39 10.76 -1.42 -0.91
C GLY A 39 11.68 -0.41 -0.24
N ARG A 40 11.89 0.74 -0.90
CA ARG A 40 12.71 1.83 -0.36
C ARG A 40 12.10 2.40 0.92
N ARG A 41 10.80 2.68 0.89
CA ARG A 41 10.08 3.24 2.04
C ARG A 41 10.04 2.27 3.22
N ALA A 42 9.96 0.97 2.98
CA ALA A 42 10.05 -0.03 4.03
C ALA A 42 11.39 0.07 4.77
N GLY A 43 12.49 0.21 4.01
CA GLY A 43 13.83 0.41 4.59
C GLY A 43 13.92 1.68 5.42
N GLU A 44 13.41 2.80 4.91
CA GLU A 44 13.38 4.06 5.62
C GLU A 44 12.59 3.94 6.94
N MET A 45 11.46 3.27 6.91
CA MET A 45 10.64 3.10 8.13
C MET A 45 11.29 2.14 9.14
N ARG A 46 12.08 1.17 8.68
CA ARG A 46 12.89 0.36 9.61
C ARG A 46 13.93 1.21 10.35
N GLU A 47 14.56 2.13 9.66
CA GLU A 47 15.50 3.07 10.27
C GLU A 47 14.82 3.98 11.27
N VAL A 48 13.63 4.49 10.94
CA VAL A 48 12.82 5.28 11.88
C VAL A 48 12.51 4.46 13.14
N ALA A 49 12.09 3.20 12.99
CA ALA A 49 11.80 2.34 14.12
C ALA A 49 13.04 2.12 15.01
N THR A 50 14.20 1.91 14.40
CA THR A 50 15.47 1.78 15.13
C THR A 50 15.79 3.04 15.92
N THR A 51 15.65 4.20 15.30
CA THR A 51 15.88 5.49 15.97
C THR A 51 14.93 5.68 17.16
N LEU A 52 13.66 5.35 16.99
CA LEU A 52 12.69 5.43 18.08
C LEU A 52 13.07 4.53 19.26
N ARG A 53 13.50 3.29 18.97
CA ARG A 53 13.97 2.37 20.03
C ARG A 53 15.19 2.93 20.77
N GLU A 54 16.15 3.49 20.05
CA GLU A 54 17.35 4.09 20.64
C GLU A 54 17.02 5.25 21.55
N LEU A 55 15.95 5.99 21.24
CA LEU A 55 15.45 7.10 22.04
C LEU A 55 14.51 6.65 23.18
N GLY A 56 14.26 5.38 23.33
CA GLY A 56 13.34 4.86 24.33
C GLY A 56 11.87 5.11 24.04
N LEU A 57 11.54 5.39 22.75
CA LEU A 57 10.17 5.64 22.32
C LEU A 57 9.56 4.40 21.69
N ASP A 58 8.23 4.30 21.73
CA ASP A 58 7.50 3.18 21.16
C ASP A 58 7.55 3.21 19.62
N PRO A 59 8.14 2.19 18.95
CA PRO A 59 8.26 2.16 17.51
C PRO A 59 7.08 1.47 16.80
N THR A 60 6.00 1.14 17.48
CA THR A 60 4.92 0.28 16.96
C THR A 60 4.41 0.70 15.59
N MET A 61 4.10 1.99 15.41
CA MET A 61 3.55 2.47 14.14
C MET A 61 4.58 2.41 13.01
N ALA A 62 5.83 2.76 13.30
CA ALA A 62 6.91 2.70 12.31
C ALA A 62 7.18 1.25 11.89
N GLU A 63 7.20 0.32 12.85
CA GLU A 63 7.36 -1.11 12.56
C GLU A 63 6.22 -1.64 11.71
N ALA A 64 4.98 -1.34 12.08
CA ALA A 64 3.81 -1.78 11.34
C ALA A 64 3.82 -1.24 9.90
N THR A 65 4.20 0.03 9.72
CA THR A 65 4.31 0.67 8.42
C THR A 65 5.39 -0.01 7.57
N SER A 66 6.57 -0.30 8.16
CA SER A 66 7.63 -0.98 7.42
C SER A 66 7.21 -2.36 6.97
N ARG A 67 6.52 -3.12 7.80
CA ARG A 67 6.01 -4.45 7.46
C ARG A 67 4.99 -4.40 6.33
N ARG A 68 4.08 -3.44 6.36
CA ARG A 68 3.06 -3.30 5.31
C ARG A 68 3.68 -2.88 3.98
N LEU A 69 4.65 -1.97 4.01
CA LEU A 69 5.38 -1.57 2.81
C LEU A 69 6.21 -2.73 2.24
N GLN A 70 6.86 -3.50 3.12
CA GLN A 70 7.59 -4.68 2.68
C GLN A 70 6.67 -5.72 2.05
N TRP A 71 5.50 -5.91 2.62
CA TRP A 71 4.47 -6.78 2.05
C TRP A 71 4.11 -6.36 0.62
N CYS A 72 3.92 -5.06 0.36
CA CYS A 72 3.69 -4.55 -0.99
C CYS A 72 4.85 -4.87 -1.93
N ALA A 73 6.09 -4.65 -1.48
CA ALA A 73 7.28 -4.95 -2.28
C ALA A 73 7.36 -6.43 -2.63
N ASP A 74 7.08 -7.30 -1.66
CA ASP A 74 7.15 -8.75 -1.84
C ASP A 74 6.07 -9.27 -2.80
N LEU A 75 4.98 -8.55 -2.98
CA LEU A 75 3.96 -8.86 -3.98
C LEU A 75 4.37 -8.47 -5.40
N GLY A 76 5.52 -7.82 -5.58
CA GLY A 76 5.96 -7.34 -6.90
C GLY A 76 5.15 -6.14 -7.38
N MET A 77 4.67 -5.30 -6.48
CA MET A 77 3.80 -4.16 -6.83
C MET A 77 4.49 -3.14 -7.72
N LYS A 78 5.79 -2.94 -7.55
CA LYS A 78 6.55 -2.01 -8.40
C LYS A 78 6.53 -2.45 -9.86
N GLU A 79 6.79 -3.70 -10.13
CA GLU A 79 6.81 -4.27 -11.47
C GLU A 79 5.42 -4.31 -12.09
N ARG A 80 4.41 -4.66 -11.29
CA ARG A 80 3.02 -4.70 -11.74
C ARG A 80 2.51 -3.30 -12.08
N ALA A 81 2.78 -2.32 -11.23
CA ALA A 81 2.41 -0.93 -11.46
C ALA A 81 3.11 -0.36 -12.70
N ALA A 82 4.38 -0.68 -12.91
CA ALA A 82 5.13 -0.25 -14.08
C ALA A 82 4.55 -0.83 -15.37
N ALA A 83 4.09 -2.09 -15.34
CA ALA A 83 3.49 -2.75 -16.50
C ALA A 83 2.16 -2.13 -16.90
N THR A 84 1.39 -1.61 -15.95
CA THR A 84 0.09 -1.00 -16.18
C THR A 84 0.12 0.52 -16.17
N ARG A 85 1.29 1.11 -16.13
CA ARG A 85 1.53 2.53 -15.90
C ARG A 85 1.20 2.92 -14.46
N VAL A 86 1.29 4.22 -14.17
CA VAL A 86 0.95 4.75 -12.84
C VAL A 86 -0.50 4.40 -12.55
N PRO A 87 -0.77 3.64 -11.49
CA PRO A 87 -2.14 3.31 -11.14
C PRO A 87 -2.89 4.59 -10.83
N GLY A 88 -3.98 4.80 -11.55
CA GLY A 88 -4.82 5.96 -11.38
C GLY A 88 -5.94 5.72 -10.41
N SER A 89 -6.16 4.49 -9.94
CA SER A 89 -7.35 4.15 -9.19
C SER A 89 -7.10 3.11 -8.09
N ILE A 90 -8.00 3.10 -7.12
CA ILE A 90 -8.06 2.08 -6.08
C ILE A 90 -8.24 0.70 -6.69
N THR A 91 -9.10 0.57 -7.69
CA THR A 91 -9.38 -0.70 -8.38
C THR A 91 -8.13 -1.29 -9.00
N GLU A 92 -7.35 -0.50 -9.71
CA GLU A 92 -6.08 -0.97 -10.31
C GLU A 92 -5.11 -1.47 -9.24
N PHE A 93 -4.98 -0.73 -8.14
CA PHE A 93 -4.12 -1.15 -7.03
C PHE A 93 -4.59 -2.48 -6.43
N VAL A 94 -5.88 -2.63 -6.18
CA VAL A 94 -6.45 -3.85 -5.61
C VAL A 94 -6.27 -5.03 -6.56
N ASP A 95 -6.45 -4.82 -7.86
CA ASP A 95 -6.23 -5.87 -8.86
C ASP A 95 -4.77 -6.33 -8.87
N ASP A 96 -3.82 -5.41 -8.75
CA ASP A 96 -2.40 -5.75 -8.67
C ASP A 96 -2.08 -6.53 -7.39
N VAL A 97 -2.66 -6.15 -6.27
CA VAL A 97 -2.50 -6.89 -5.00
C VAL A 97 -3.04 -8.33 -5.15
N ARG A 98 -4.22 -8.47 -5.72
CA ARG A 98 -4.82 -9.80 -5.96
C ARG A 98 -3.95 -10.66 -6.87
N ALA A 99 -3.42 -10.07 -7.93
CA ALA A 99 -2.51 -10.77 -8.85
C ALA A 99 -1.22 -11.20 -8.13
N GLY A 100 -0.66 -10.34 -7.29
CA GLY A 100 0.51 -10.66 -6.49
C GLY A 100 0.28 -11.80 -5.50
N LEU A 101 -0.87 -11.76 -4.82
CA LEU A 101 -1.26 -12.82 -3.89
C LEU A 101 -1.47 -14.16 -4.61
N ALA A 102 -2.12 -14.14 -5.77
CA ALA A 102 -2.31 -15.33 -6.58
C ALA A 102 -0.99 -15.94 -7.05
N ALA A 103 -0.03 -15.10 -7.46
CA ALA A 103 1.29 -15.54 -7.87
C ALA A 103 2.06 -16.19 -6.71
N GLN A 104 1.98 -15.63 -5.51
CA GLN A 104 2.59 -16.22 -4.32
C GLN A 104 1.97 -17.57 -3.97
N SER A 105 0.65 -17.67 -4.05
CA SER A 105 -0.07 -18.93 -3.81
C SER A 105 0.34 -20.01 -4.80
N SER A 106 0.45 -19.69 -6.09
CA SER A 106 0.88 -20.62 -7.13
C SER A 106 2.33 -21.06 -6.93
N ALA A 107 3.23 -20.14 -6.60
CA ALA A 107 4.63 -20.45 -6.32
C ALA A 107 4.75 -21.38 -5.10
N LYS A 108 3.99 -21.11 -4.05
CA LYS A 108 3.98 -21.93 -2.83
C LYS A 108 3.42 -23.34 -3.11
N ALA A 109 2.39 -23.45 -3.93
CA ALA A 109 1.82 -24.74 -4.30
C ALA A 109 2.76 -25.58 -5.18
N ALA A 110 3.67 -24.92 -5.93
CA ALA A 110 4.66 -25.60 -6.76
C ALA A 110 5.85 -26.15 -5.98
N GLU A 111 6.05 -25.71 -4.75
CA GLU A 111 7.06 -26.22 -3.82
C GLU A 111 6.61 -27.54 -3.21
#